data_f5adbb750bdad52eb6054112ab114f45
#
_entry.id   f5adbb750bdad52eb6054112ab114f45
#
_cell.length_a   1.000
_cell.length_b   1.000
_cell.length_c   1.000
_cell.angle_alpha   90.00
_cell.angle_beta   90.00
_cell.angle_gamma   90.00
#
_symmetry.space_group_name_H-M   'P 1'
#
loop_
_entity.id
_entity.type
_entity.pdbx_description
1 polymer ?
#
loop_
_entity_poly.entity_id
_entity_poly.type
_entity_poly.pdbx_seq_one_letter_code
_entity_poly.pdbx_strand_id
1 'polypeptide(L)'
;GNPDMREFSYWFSKNLEIYQETLVERIEYNDTFTIITNNKKFTADGLIITAPASQTAGLIKNLDNQIYKLIENVTYFPCWCVMISIKDMNLKKFEIEENSIFSWIISENNKIKNSLSDNCITIHANEKFSLDHLEKNKEFVLDKIIREFTKIYKVKNSDITYKNIHRWRFAKVKNYFPLENSKISKIMPLGIAGDWCPP
;
A
#
# COMPACT_ATOMS: atom_id res chain seq x y z
N GLY A 1 0.05 3.84 16.31
CA GLY A 1 1.12 4.70 16.75
C GLY A 1 0.63 6.10 17.14
N ASN A 2 1.31 6.77 17.98
CA ASN A 2 1.06 8.16 18.34
C ASN A 2 2.36 8.94 18.08
N PRO A 3 2.40 9.96 17.19
CA PRO A 3 1.25 10.60 16.53
C PRO A 3 0.66 9.85 15.33
N ASP A 4 1.40 8.96 14.66
CA ASP A 4 0.94 8.25 13.46
C ASP A 4 1.46 6.79 13.38
N MET A 5 1.08 6.06 12.33
CA MET A 5 1.46 4.65 12.15
C MET A 5 2.95 4.43 11.88
N ARG A 6 3.70 5.45 11.46
CA ARG A 6 5.15 5.36 11.23
C ARG A 6 5.92 5.15 12.53
N GLU A 7 5.40 5.63 13.67
CA GLU A 7 6.00 5.42 14.98
C GLU A 7 6.21 3.93 15.31
N PHE A 8 5.26 3.09 14.87
CA PHE A 8 5.38 1.65 15.02
C PHE A 8 6.61 1.11 14.25
N SER A 9 6.77 1.51 12.99
CA SER A 9 7.92 1.12 12.18
C SER A 9 9.24 1.66 12.75
N TYR A 10 9.26 2.90 13.21
CA TYR A 10 10.45 3.50 13.86
C TYR A 10 10.83 2.76 15.14
N TRP A 11 9.86 2.35 15.94
CA TRP A 11 10.13 1.60 17.16
C TRP A 11 10.80 0.26 16.87
N PHE A 12 10.31 -0.49 15.88
CA PHE A 12 10.90 -1.78 15.49
C PHE A 12 12.27 -1.63 14.81
N SER A 13 12.52 -0.51 14.15
CA SER A 13 13.76 -0.31 13.39
C SER A 13 14.95 0.22 14.20
N LYS A 14 14.78 0.58 15.48
CA LYS A 14 15.79 1.26 16.30
C LYS A 14 17.18 0.62 16.35
N ASN A 15 17.25 -0.70 16.21
CA ASN A 15 18.51 -1.45 16.26
C ASN A 15 18.81 -2.14 14.93
N LEU A 16 18.19 -1.71 13.84
CA LEU A 16 18.39 -2.26 12.50
C LEU A 16 19.08 -1.24 11.60
N GLU A 17 19.91 -1.73 10.70
CA GLU A 17 20.48 -0.93 9.63
C GLU A 17 19.45 -0.80 8.51
N ILE A 18 19.01 0.44 8.24
CA ILE A 18 17.91 0.74 7.29
C ILE A 18 18.49 1.46 6.08
N TYR A 19 18.21 0.92 4.91
CA TYR A 19 18.56 1.52 3.62
C TYR A 19 17.30 1.98 2.89
N GLN A 20 17.03 3.29 2.94
CA GLN A 20 15.93 3.91 2.20
C GLN A 20 16.34 4.21 0.75
N GLU A 21 15.36 4.43 -0.13
CA GLU A 21 15.57 4.74 -1.56
C GLU A 21 16.46 3.71 -2.28
N THR A 22 16.42 2.47 -1.79
CA THR A 22 17.26 1.38 -2.25
C THR A 22 16.38 0.29 -2.86
N LEU A 23 16.27 0.30 -4.19
CA LEU A 23 15.49 -0.68 -4.94
C LEU A 23 16.29 -1.97 -5.14
N VAL A 24 15.78 -3.09 -4.65
CA VAL A 24 16.33 -4.41 -4.98
C VAL A 24 15.90 -4.80 -6.40
N GLU A 25 16.87 -4.98 -7.29
CA GLU A 25 16.64 -5.33 -8.70
C GLU A 25 16.76 -6.83 -8.94
N ARG A 26 17.71 -7.48 -8.26
CA ARG A 26 18.00 -8.89 -8.45
C ARG A 26 18.61 -9.50 -7.18
N ILE A 27 18.35 -10.79 -6.99
CA ILE A 27 18.93 -11.60 -5.93
C ILE A 27 19.58 -12.83 -6.56
N GLU A 28 20.77 -13.16 -6.11
CA GLU A 28 21.52 -14.35 -6.48
C GLU A 28 21.84 -15.15 -5.23
N TYR A 29 21.95 -16.47 -5.34
CA TYR A 29 22.35 -17.35 -4.24
C TYR A 29 23.43 -18.32 -4.69
N ASN A 30 24.54 -18.32 -3.95
CA ASN A 30 25.65 -19.29 -4.07
C ASN A 30 26.27 -19.41 -2.68
N ASP A 31 25.72 -20.31 -1.85
CA ASP A 31 26.00 -20.49 -0.43
C ASP A 31 25.62 -19.26 0.44
N THR A 32 25.71 -18.07 -0.09
CA THR A 32 25.24 -16.81 0.50
C THR A 32 24.42 -16.02 -0.51
N PHE A 33 23.53 -15.15 -0.01
CA PHE A 33 22.77 -14.24 -0.88
C PHE A 33 23.62 -13.06 -1.31
N THR A 34 23.55 -12.70 -2.60
CA THR A 34 23.98 -11.42 -3.14
C THR A 34 22.74 -10.65 -3.58
N ILE A 35 22.45 -9.55 -2.87
CA ILE A 35 21.32 -8.67 -3.15
C ILE A 35 21.82 -7.48 -3.95
N ILE A 36 21.37 -7.37 -5.20
CA ILE A 36 21.79 -6.33 -6.15
C ILE A 36 20.72 -5.26 -6.18
N THR A 37 21.12 -4.04 -5.91
CA THR A 37 20.26 -2.87 -5.88
C THR A 37 20.67 -1.85 -6.95
N ASN A 38 19.85 -0.82 -7.13
CA ASN A 38 20.11 0.28 -8.04
C ASN A 38 21.43 1.05 -7.77
N ASN A 39 22.00 0.93 -6.57
CA ASN A 39 23.18 1.72 -6.15
C ASN A 39 24.31 0.93 -5.53
N LYS A 40 24.06 -0.28 -5.01
CA LYS A 40 25.08 -1.10 -4.35
C LYS A 40 24.70 -2.58 -4.29
N LYS A 41 25.61 -3.41 -3.74
CA LYS A 41 25.37 -4.83 -3.47
C LYS A 41 25.48 -5.09 -1.97
N PHE A 42 24.69 -6.04 -1.48
CA PHE A 42 24.76 -6.57 -0.13
C PHE A 42 24.96 -8.08 -0.17
N THR A 43 25.50 -8.63 0.90
CA THR A 43 25.59 -10.08 1.13
C THR A 43 24.85 -10.43 2.41
N ALA A 44 24.26 -11.62 2.45
CA ALA A 44 23.54 -12.12 3.62
C ALA A 44 23.53 -13.65 3.66
N ASP A 45 23.59 -14.23 4.85
CA ASP A 45 23.49 -15.68 5.06
C ASP A 45 22.04 -16.16 5.01
N GLY A 46 21.09 -15.29 5.34
CA GLY A 46 19.66 -15.55 5.27
C GLY A 46 18.88 -14.34 4.75
N LEU A 47 17.74 -14.58 4.11
CA LEU A 47 16.93 -13.53 3.50
C LEU A 47 15.46 -13.73 3.80
N ILE A 48 14.77 -12.64 4.18
CA ILE A 48 13.31 -12.58 4.25
C ILE A 48 12.82 -11.48 3.30
N ILE A 49 11.91 -11.85 2.38
CA ILE A 49 11.30 -10.91 1.45
C ILE A 49 9.87 -10.61 1.88
N THR A 50 9.58 -9.32 2.10
CA THR A 50 8.26 -8.86 2.57
C THR A 50 7.53 -7.96 1.56
N ALA A 51 8.06 -7.86 0.34
CA ALA A 51 7.42 -7.12 -0.74
C ALA A 51 6.06 -7.75 -1.15
N PRO A 52 5.17 -7.02 -1.83
CA PRO A 52 3.97 -7.60 -2.43
C PRO A 52 4.27 -8.85 -3.26
N ALA A 53 3.35 -9.83 -3.27
CA ALA A 53 3.58 -11.14 -3.87
C ALA A 53 4.13 -11.11 -5.30
N SER A 54 3.59 -10.25 -6.17
CA SER A 54 4.05 -10.11 -7.56
C SER A 54 5.49 -9.58 -7.67
N GLN A 55 5.90 -8.68 -6.76
CA GLN A 55 7.27 -8.18 -6.70
C GLN A 55 8.21 -9.25 -6.13
N THR A 56 7.80 -9.94 -5.07
CA THR A 56 8.52 -11.10 -4.52
C THR A 56 8.70 -12.18 -5.59
N ALA A 57 7.65 -12.53 -6.34
CA ALA A 57 7.73 -13.49 -7.43
C ALA A 57 8.81 -13.10 -8.48
N GLY A 58 8.85 -11.83 -8.87
CA GLY A 58 9.89 -11.33 -9.78
C GLY A 58 11.32 -11.54 -9.28
N LEU A 59 11.55 -11.35 -7.97
CA LEU A 59 12.86 -11.52 -7.35
C LEU A 59 13.30 -12.97 -7.20
N ILE A 60 12.36 -13.90 -6.93
CA ILE A 60 12.68 -15.31 -6.61
C ILE A 60 12.51 -16.29 -7.75
N LYS A 61 12.02 -15.85 -8.91
CA LYS A 61 11.71 -16.71 -10.07
C LYS A 61 12.84 -17.68 -10.44
N ASN A 62 14.08 -17.22 -10.36
CA ASN A 62 15.27 -18.02 -10.69
C ASN A 62 15.95 -18.65 -9.46
N LEU A 63 15.43 -18.42 -8.25
CA LEU A 63 15.99 -18.92 -7.00
C LEU A 63 15.23 -20.15 -6.51
N ASP A 64 13.91 -20.04 -6.39
CA ASP A 64 13.05 -21.11 -5.88
C ASP A 64 11.76 -21.18 -6.71
N ASN A 65 11.77 -22.07 -7.69
CA ASN A 65 10.61 -22.28 -8.58
C ASN A 65 9.40 -22.87 -7.85
N GLN A 66 9.58 -23.56 -6.73
CA GLN A 66 8.44 -24.09 -5.96
C GLN A 66 7.68 -22.96 -5.28
N ILE A 67 8.39 -22.09 -4.55
CA ILE A 67 7.77 -20.92 -3.92
C ILE A 67 7.23 -19.97 -5.01
N TYR A 68 7.98 -19.73 -6.09
CA TYR A 68 7.53 -18.88 -7.19
C TYR A 68 6.14 -19.29 -7.70
N LYS A 69 5.93 -20.57 -8.02
CA LYS A 69 4.65 -21.08 -8.53
C LYS A 69 3.48 -20.93 -7.54
N LEU A 70 3.77 -20.88 -6.25
CA LEU A 70 2.73 -20.69 -5.24
C LEU A 70 2.29 -19.22 -5.15
N ILE A 71 3.20 -18.29 -5.38
CA ILE A 71 2.93 -16.85 -5.18
C ILE A 71 2.61 -16.10 -6.48
N GLU A 72 2.94 -16.64 -7.66
CA GLU A 72 2.70 -15.97 -8.94
C GLU A 72 1.21 -15.68 -9.22
N ASN A 73 0.31 -16.45 -8.60
CA ASN A 73 -1.14 -16.30 -8.73
C ASN A 73 -1.79 -15.42 -7.65
N VAL A 74 -1.01 -14.92 -6.69
CA VAL A 74 -1.53 -13.99 -5.70
C VAL A 74 -1.84 -12.65 -6.37
N THR A 75 -3.06 -12.20 -6.22
CA THR A 75 -3.55 -10.95 -6.83
C THR A 75 -4.10 -9.99 -5.79
N TYR A 76 -4.22 -8.73 -6.18
CA TYR A 76 -4.65 -7.65 -5.31
C TYR A 76 -5.76 -6.83 -5.95
N PHE A 77 -6.60 -6.26 -5.10
CA PHE A 77 -7.43 -5.12 -5.47
C PHE A 77 -6.61 -3.84 -5.30
N PRO A 78 -6.59 -2.97 -6.31
CA PRO A 78 -6.01 -1.64 -6.15
C PRO A 78 -6.94 -0.70 -5.38
N CYS A 79 -6.39 0.41 -4.90
CA CYS A 79 -7.16 1.49 -4.31
C CYS A 79 -6.60 2.85 -4.76
N TRP A 80 -7.46 3.71 -5.27
CA TRP A 80 -7.20 5.13 -5.39
C TRP A 80 -7.56 5.82 -4.08
N CYS A 81 -6.58 6.47 -3.49
CA CYS A 81 -6.71 7.22 -2.24
C CYS A 81 -6.53 8.70 -2.50
N VAL A 82 -7.53 9.50 -2.17
CA VAL A 82 -7.49 10.96 -2.27
C VAL A 82 -7.43 11.56 -0.88
N MET A 83 -6.55 12.55 -0.71
CA MET A 83 -6.41 13.34 0.51
C MET A 83 -6.76 14.78 0.18
N ILE A 84 -7.67 15.37 0.94
CA ILE A 84 -8.10 16.76 0.78
C ILE A 84 -8.10 17.49 2.11
N SER A 85 -7.92 18.81 2.05
CA SER A 85 -8.22 19.73 3.15
C SER A 85 -9.37 20.63 2.75
N ILE A 86 -10.33 20.86 3.66
CA ILE A 86 -11.52 21.66 3.44
C ILE A 86 -11.64 22.70 4.55
N LYS A 87 -11.86 23.97 4.18
CA LYS A 87 -12.12 25.05 5.13
C LYS A 87 -13.50 24.88 5.78
N ASP A 88 -13.60 25.31 7.05
CA ASP A 88 -14.85 25.58 7.78
C ASP A 88 -15.92 24.48 7.73
N MET A 89 -15.57 23.22 7.47
CA MET A 89 -16.51 22.14 7.33
C MET A 89 -16.55 21.25 8.57
N ASN A 90 -17.66 21.27 9.30
CA ASN A 90 -17.85 20.38 10.46
C ASN A 90 -18.53 19.07 10.01
N LEU A 91 -17.81 18.22 9.28
CA LEU A 91 -18.28 16.90 8.91
C LEU A 91 -17.93 15.90 10.02
N LYS A 92 -18.88 15.57 10.86
CA LYS A 92 -18.70 14.60 11.95
C LYS A 92 -18.69 13.15 11.47
N LYS A 93 -19.38 12.83 10.37
CA LYS A 93 -19.50 11.47 9.83
C LYS A 93 -19.82 11.51 8.34
N PHE A 94 -19.22 10.60 7.58
CA PHE A 94 -19.54 10.38 6.17
C PHE A 94 -20.39 9.11 6.05
N GLU A 95 -21.57 9.23 5.47
CA GLU A 95 -22.40 8.09 5.10
C GLU A 95 -22.09 7.74 3.65
N ILE A 96 -21.78 6.47 3.40
CA ILE A 96 -21.43 5.95 2.07
C ILE A 96 -22.60 5.10 1.58
N GLU A 97 -23.21 5.50 0.48
CA GLU A 97 -24.29 4.76 -0.16
C GLU A 97 -23.74 3.48 -0.82
N GLU A 98 -24.56 2.44 -0.92
CA GLU A 98 -24.19 1.12 -1.45
C GLU A 98 -23.61 1.17 -2.88
N ASN A 99 -24.14 2.05 -3.73
CA ASN A 99 -23.70 2.23 -5.12
C ASN A 99 -22.63 3.32 -5.30
N SER A 100 -22.04 3.82 -4.21
CA SER A 100 -21.02 4.85 -4.25
C SER A 100 -19.73 4.34 -4.90
N ILE A 101 -19.00 5.26 -5.54
CA ILE A 101 -17.61 4.98 -5.96
C ILE A 101 -16.64 4.94 -4.76
N PHE A 102 -17.08 5.30 -3.58
CA PHE A 102 -16.27 5.31 -2.35
C PHE A 102 -16.45 4.02 -1.56
N SER A 103 -15.37 3.52 -0.96
CA SER A 103 -15.39 2.43 0.01
C SER A 103 -15.17 2.90 1.44
N TRP A 104 -14.51 4.05 1.60
CA TRP A 104 -14.18 4.57 2.92
C TRP A 104 -13.86 6.07 2.85
N ILE A 105 -14.37 6.83 3.82
CA ILE A 105 -14.10 8.25 3.98
C ILE A 105 -13.94 8.54 5.46
N ILE A 106 -12.86 9.24 5.84
CA ILE A 106 -12.61 9.59 7.24
C ILE A 106 -12.07 11.01 7.36
N SER A 107 -12.49 11.71 8.42
CA SER A 107 -11.85 12.93 8.89
C SER A 107 -10.65 12.58 9.77
N GLU A 108 -9.46 13.01 9.37
CA GLU A 108 -8.22 12.80 10.10
C GLU A 108 -8.14 13.66 11.38
N ASN A 109 -8.88 14.76 11.45
CA ASN A 109 -8.93 15.63 12.61
C ASN A 109 -9.40 14.91 13.88
N ASN A 110 -10.18 13.84 13.73
CA ASN A 110 -10.61 13.01 14.84
C ASN A 110 -9.50 12.12 15.44
N LYS A 111 -8.42 11.92 14.70
CA LYS A 111 -7.28 11.08 15.13
C LYS A 111 -6.18 11.92 15.81
N ILE A 112 -6.00 13.16 15.39
CA ILE A 112 -4.93 14.03 15.85
C ILE A 112 -5.54 15.12 16.73
N LYS A 113 -5.32 15.07 18.04
CA LYS A 113 -5.88 16.01 19.02
C LYS A 113 -5.39 17.45 18.89
N ASN A 114 -4.48 17.78 17.98
CA ASN A 114 -3.89 19.10 17.85
C ASN A 114 -4.14 19.72 16.48
N SER A 115 -5.12 20.63 16.45
CA SER A 115 -5.18 21.85 15.63
C SER A 115 -4.65 21.82 14.20
N LEU A 116 -5.25 21.04 13.34
CA LEU A 116 -5.29 21.43 11.94
C LEU A 116 -6.41 22.45 11.78
N SER A 117 -6.11 23.64 11.23
CA SER A 117 -7.12 24.68 10.98
C SER A 117 -8.20 24.22 9.99
N ASP A 118 -7.82 23.37 9.06
CA ASP A 118 -8.69 22.79 8.04
C ASP A 118 -9.05 21.33 8.36
N ASN A 119 -10.20 20.89 7.88
CA ASN A 119 -10.59 19.48 7.99
C ASN A 119 -9.86 18.66 6.93
N CYS A 120 -8.95 17.82 7.38
CA CYS A 120 -8.24 16.86 6.54
C CYS A 120 -9.09 15.57 6.38
N ILE A 121 -9.34 15.18 5.15
CA ILE A 121 -10.18 14.04 4.81
C ILE A 121 -9.39 13.09 3.91
N THR A 122 -9.45 11.80 4.25
CA THR A 122 -8.95 10.71 3.41
C THR A 122 -10.12 9.96 2.81
N ILE A 123 -10.09 9.78 1.48
CA ILE A 123 -11.13 9.13 0.67
C ILE A 123 -10.52 7.94 -0.05
N HIS A 124 -11.06 6.74 0.16
CA HIS A 124 -10.74 5.55 -0.63
C HIS A 124 -11.83 5.27 -1.65
N ALA A 125 -11.44 5.14 -2.90
CA ALA A 125 -12.33 4.63 -3.93
C ALA A 125 -12.56 3.12 -3.73
N ASN A 126 -13.73 2.63 -4.16
CA ASN A 126 -14.06 1.22 -4.11
C ASN A 126 -13.23 0.38 -5.12
N GLU A 127 -13.27 -0.94 -4.96
CA GLU A 127 -12.48 -1.88 -5.76
C GLU A 127 -12.82 -1.77 -7.26
N LYS A 128 -14.11 -1.69 -7.59
CA LYS A 128 -14.58 -1.59 -8.99
C LYS A 128 -14.06 -0.32 -9.66
N PHE A 129 -14.29 0.84 -9.05
CA PHE A 129 -13.80 2.10 -9.58
C PHE A 129 -12.28 2.10 -9.74
N SER A 130 -11.57 1.55 -8.74
CA SER A 130 -10.10 1.51 -8.74
C SER A 130 -9.54 0.62 -9.83
N LEU A 131 -10.17 -0.54 -10.12
CA LEU A 131 -9.81 -1.42 -11.23
C LEU A 131 -10.08 -0.76 -12.60
N ASP A 132 -11.28 -0.19 -12.78
CA ASP A 132 -11.70 0.43 -14.05
C ASP A 132 -10.81 1.64 -14.43
N HIS A 133 -10.16 2.25 -13.42
CA HIS A 133 -9.32 3.45 -13.59
C HIS A 133 -7.84 3.20 -13.25
N LEU A 134 -7.38 1.95 -13.10
CA LEU A 134 -6.05 1.64 -12.60
C LEU A 134 -4.93 2.31 -13.40
N GLU A 135 -5.04 2.29 -14.73
CA GLU A 135 -4.01 2.84 -15.62
C GLU A 135 -4.34 4.24 -16.16
N LYS A 136 -5.38 4.88 -15.62
CA LYS A 136 -5.71 6.25 -16.00
C LYS A 136 -4.75 7.25 -15.34
N ASN A 137 -4.66 8.43 -15.95
CA ASN A 137 -3.89 9.55 -15.43
C ASN A 137 -4.41 9.97 -14.04
N LYS A 138 -3.49 10.36 -13.14
CA LYS A 138 -3.81 10.70 -11.75
C LYS A 138 -4.75 11.89 -11.65
N GLU A 139 -4.52 12.94 -12.43
CA GLU A 139 -5.32 14.16 -12.44
C GLU A 139 -6.75 13.88 -12.88
N PHE A 140 -6.91 13.05 -13.92
CA PHE A 140 -8.23 12.63 -14.40
C PHE A 140 -9.01 11.87 -13.30
N VAL A 141 -8.35 10.96 -12.58
CA VAL A 141 -8.97 10.17 -11.51
C VAL A 141 -9.29 11.07 -10.31
N LEU A 142 -8.37 11.96 -9.95
CA LEU A 142 -8.56 12.95 -8.89
C LEU A 142 -9.80 13.81 -9.16
N ASP A 143 -9.93 14.36 -10.36
CA ASP A 143 -11.06 15.21 -10.73
C ASP A 143 -12.40 14.45 -10.69
N LYS A 144 -12.41 13.19 -11.11
CA LYS A 144 -13.62 12.34 -10.99
C LYS A 144 -14.03 12.13 -9.52
N ILE A 145 -13.08 11.76 -8.68
CA ILE A 145 -13.32 11.51 -7.24
C ILE A 145 -13.78 12.79 -6.55
N ILE A 146 -13.11 13.92 -6.78
CA ILE A 146 -13.47 15.21 -6.20
C ILE A 146 -14.86 15.65 -6.66
N ARG A 147 -15.18 15.53 -7.94
CA ARG A 147 -16.50 15.88 -8.48
C ARG A 147 -17.61 15.09 -7.80
N GLU A 148 -17.44 13.77 -7.64
CA GLU A 148 -18.44 12.95 -6.99
C GLU A 148 -18.55 13.26 -5.49
N PHE A 149 -17.40 13.46 -4.81
CA PHE A 149 -17.36 13.86 -3.42
C PHE A 149 -18.08 15.19 -3.16
N THR A 150 -17.77 16.23 -3.95
CA THR A 150 -18.38 17.55 -3.79
C THR A 150 -19.89 17.55 -4.08
N LYS A 151 -20.33 16.73 -5.03
CA LYS A 151 -21.75 16.53 -5.34
C LYS A 151 -22.49 15.86 -4.19
N ILE A 152 -21.98 14.74 -3.67
CA ILE A 152 -22.66 13.96 -2.61
C ILE A 152 -22.71 14.75 -1.29
N TYR A 153 -21.58 15.32 -0.89
CA TYR A 153 -21.45 15.98 0.41
C TYR A 153 -21.68 17.50 0.35
N LYS A 154 -22.12 18.02 -0.81
CA LYS A 154 -22.45 19.43 -1.04
C LYS A 154 -21.32 20.40 -0.67
N VAL A 155 -20.09 19.98 -0.94
CA VAL A 155 -18.88 20.76 -0.73
C VAL A 155 -18.63 21.66 -1.95
N LYS A 156 -18.29 22.93 -1.74
CA LYS A 156 -17.86 23.81 -2.85
C LYS A 156 -16.39 23.53 -3.19
N ASN A 157 -16.05 23.50 -4.47
CA ASN A 157 -14.65 23.35 -4.90
C ASN A 157 -13.74 24.46 -4.37
N SER A 158 -14.28 25.67 -4.16
CA SER A 158 -13.57 26.81 -3.56
C SER A 158 -13.12 26.57 -2.13
N ASP A 159 -13.78 25.67 -1.42
CA ASP A 159 -13.51 25.38 -0.01
C ASP A 159 -12.41 24.31 0.15
N ILE A 160 -12.03 23.65 -0.94
CA ILE A 160 -10.93 22.67 -0.96
C ILE A 160 -9.61 23.43 -1.11
N THR A 161 -8.81 23.47 -0.05
CA THR A 161 -7.53 24.20 0.02
C THR A 161 -6.34 23.36 -0.38
N TYR A 162 -6.46 22.03 -0.28
CA TYR A 162 -5.43 21.06 -0.67
C TYR A 162 -6.07 19.83 -1.27
N LYS A 163 -5.44 19.25 -2.27
CA LYS A 163 -5.81 17.94 -2.83
C LYS A 163 -4.58 17.19 -3.31
N ASN A 164 -4.55 15.90 -3.03
CA ASN A 164 -3.52 14.97 -3.51
C ASN A 164 -4.14 13.60 -3.76
N ILE A 165 -3.53 12.80 -4.62
CA ILE A 165 -3.99 11.45 -4.95
C ILE A 165 -2.83 10.46 -4.98
N HIS A 166 -3.05 9.29 -4.40
CA HIS A 166 -2.13 8.16 -4.45
C HIS A 166 -2.82 6.92 -5.01
N ARG A 167 -2.08 6.16 -5.84
CA ARG A 167 -2.53 4.90 -6.40
C ARG A 167 -1.85 3.73 -5.68
N TRP A 168 -2.58 3.02 -4.85
CA TRP A 168 -2.15 1.78 -4.23
C TRP A 168 -2.46 0.61 -5.15
N ARG A 169 -1.45 0.05 -5.83
CA ARG A 169 -1.65 -1.09 -6.73
C ARG A 169 -1.91 -2.39 -5.98
N PHE A 170 -1.35 -2.52 -4.79
CA PHE A 170 -1.41 -3.69 -3.94
C PHE A 170 -2.10 -3.33 -2.61
N ALA A 171 -3.35 -2.83 -2.70
CA ALA A 171 -4.02 -2.27 -1.52
C ALA A 171 -4.69 -3.32 -0.64
N LYS A 172 -5.24 -4.36 -1.24
CA LYS A 172 -5.95 -5.43 -0.53
C LYS A 172 -5.75 -6.75 -1.27
N VAL A 173 -5.36 -7.77 -0.55
CA VAL A 173 -5.18 -9.11 -1.13
C VAL A 173 -6.54 -9.64 -1.59
N LYS A 174 -6.60 -10.14 -2.82
CA LYS A 174 -7.79 -10.76 -3.41
C LYS A 174 -7.82 -12.26 -3.14
N ASN A 175 -6.67 -12.93 -3.32
CA ASN A 175 -6.47 -14.33 -3.02
C ASN A 175 -5.11 -14.51 -2.34
N TYR A 176 -5.10 -15.27 -1.26
CA TYR A 176 -3.93 -15.46 -0.41
C TYR A 176 -3.03 -16.59 -0.90
N PHE A 177 -1.80 -16.58 -0.42
CA PHE A 177 -0.91 -17.73 -0.48
C PHE A 177 -1.57 -18.94 0.20
N PRO A 178 -1.44 -20.18 -0.35
CA PRO A 178 -2.05 -21.35 0.25
C PRO A 178 -1.53 -21.65 1.67
N LEU A 179 -2.45 -21.87 2.61
CA LEU A 179 -2.16 -22.09 4.04
C LEU A 179 -1.25 -23.29 4.31
N GLU A 180 -1.45 -24.36 3.57
CA GLU A 180 -0.73 -25.65 3.71
C GLU A 180 0.71 -25.60 3.25
N ASN A 181 1.13 -24.51 2.58
CA ASN A 181 2.47 -24.42 2.01
C ASN A 181 3.45 -23.71 2.94
N SER A 182 4.69 -24.13 2.90
CA SER A 182 5.78 -23.50 3.64
C SER A 182 6.10 -22.13 3.07
N LYS A 183 6.23 -21.15 3.95
CA LYS A 183 6.74 -19.80 3.65
C LYS A 183 8.27 -19.72 3.67
N ILE A 184 8.94 -20.86 3.89
CA ILE A 184 10.40 -20.99 3.95
C ILE A 184 10.83 -21.95 2.86
N SER A 185 11.85 -21.56 2.09
CA SER A 185 12.47 -22.42 1.09
C SER A 185 13.08 -23.68 1.73
N LYS A 186 13.00 -24.80 1.02
CA LYS A 186 13.62 -26.07 1.43
C LYS A 186 15.05 -26.22 0.94
N ILE A 187 15.52 -25.32 0.07
CA ILE A 187 16.79 -25.45 -0.62
C ILE A 187 17.78 -24.34 -0.29
N MET A 188 17.34 -23.28 0.40
CA MET A 188 18.17 -22.15 0.82
C MET A 188 17.55 -21.43 2.03
N PRO A 189 18.28 -20.63 2.79
CA PRO A 189 17.78 -19.86 3.95
C PRO A 189 16.95 -18.64 3.52
N LEU A 190 15.90 -18.85 2.71
CA LEU A 190 14.99 -17.85 2.19
C LEU A 190 13.60 -18.01 2.82
N GLY A 191 13.10 -16.92 3.41
CA GLY A 191 11.72 -16.78 3.87
C GLY A 191 10.94 -15.74 3.07
N ILE A 192 9.62 -15.93 2.99
CA ILE A 192 8.70 -14.94 2.44
C ILE A 192 7.65 -14.59 3.49
N ALA A 193 7.27 -13.32 3.56
CA ALA A 193 6.23 -12.82 4.47
C ALA A 193 5.52 -11.61 3.87
N GLY A 194 4.34 -11.31 4.37
CA GLY A 194 3.54 -10.16 3.93
C GLY A 194 2.07 -10.35 4.26
N ASP A 195 1.27 -9.34 3.98
CA ASP A 195 -0.19 -9.34 4.16
C ASP A 195 -0.92 -10.40 3.30
N TRP A 196 -0.25 -10.89 2.28
CA TRP A 196 -0.71 -11.95 1.38
C TRP A 196 -0.38 -13.37 1.87
N CYS A 197 0.42 -13.48 2.90
CA CYS A 197 0.62 -14.72 3.63
C CYS A 197 -0.45 -14.81 4.73
N PRO A 198 -1.34 -15.79 4.70
CA PRO A 198 -2.30 -15.97 5.79
C PRO A 198 -1.57 -16.27 7.12
N PRO A 199 -2.22 -15.93 8.26
CA PRO A 199 -1.65 -16.14 9.60
C PRO A 199 -1.43 -17.61 9.92
#